data_07f2751415970857602d878f011ef1f8
#
_entry.id   07f2751415970857602d878f011ef1f8
#
_cell.length_a   1.000
_cell.length_b   1.000
_cell.length_c   1.000
_cell.angle_alpha   90.00
_cell.angle_beta   90.00
_cell.angle_gamma   90.00
#
_symmetry.space_group_name_H-M   'P 1'
#
loop_
_entity.id
_entity.type
_entity.pdbx_description
1 polymer ?
#
loop_
_entity_poly.entity_id
_entity_poly.type
_entity_poly.pdbx_seq_one_letter_code
_entity_poly.pdbx_strand_id
1 'polypeptide(L)'
;IASGGTAGYCAVSKKADSPYALEYIQAWLSNPITEQILEIVGSDFEGGFIARGTFVLSKLPFVELDFNVKEQKAIHDNVVEMSREIYKINDLLSSRPDKRTMNLLQRQKETLILDIQQLITRVYRLNF
;
A
#
# COMPACT_ATOMS: atom_id res chain seq x y z
N ILE A 1 8.03 -3.75 -12.75
CA ILE A 1 7.01 -2.75 -13.09
C ILE A 1 6.78 -2.78 -14.60
N ALA A 2 5.57 -2.95 -15.01
CA ALA A 2 5.18 -2.94 -16.42
C ALA A 2 4.19 -1.79 -16.66
N SER A 3 4.45 -1.03 -17.71
CA SER A 3 3.54 0.06 -18.11
C SER A 3 2.27 -0.51 -18.75
N GLY A 4 1.12 0.05 -18.39
CA GLY A 4 -0.17 -0.32 -18.94
C GLY A 4 -0.49 0.34 -20.30
N GLY A 5 0.49 0.82 -21.03
CA GLY A 5 0.31 1.47 -22.32
C GLY A 5 -0.32 2.86 -22.20
N THR A 6 -1.16 3.22 -23.16
CA THR A 6 -1.77 4.55 -23.23
C THR A 6 -2.80 4.82 -22.14
N ALA A 7 -3.24 3.80 -21.41
CA ALA A 7 -4.20 3.96 -20.32
C ALA A 7 -3.59 4.60 -19.06
N GLY A 8 -2.25 4.77 -19.01
CA GLY A 8 -1.59 5.43 -17.89
C GLY A 8 -1.53 4.64 -16.59
N TYR A 9 -1.83 3.35 -16.61
CA TYR A 9 -1.66 2.49 -15.46
C TYR A 9 -0.44 1.59 -15.60
N CYS A 10 0.06 1.08 -14.49
CA CYS A 10 1.15 0.11 -14.49
C CYS A 10 0.91 -0.98 -13.46
N ALA A 11 1.54 -2.12 -13.69
CA ALA A 11 1.54 -3.22 -12.75
C ALA A 11 2.88 -3.25 -12.02
N VAL A 12 2.84 -3.55 -10.73
CA VAL A 12 4.03 -3.69 -9.89
C VAL A 12 4.16 -5.14 -9.47
N SER A 13 5.32 -5.73 -9.74
CA SER A 13 5.64 -7.07 -9.28
C SER A 13 6.89 -7.04 -8.41
N LYS A 14 6.94 -7.96 -7.46
CA LYS A 14 8.07 -8.08 -6.55
C LYS A 14 9.24 -8.79 -7.25
N LYS A 15 10.46 -8.31 -7.03
CA LYS A 15 11.66 -9.03 -7.45
C LYS A 15 11.82 -10.30 -6.63
N ALA A 16 12.32 -11.37 -7.24
CA ALA A 16 12.43 -12.69 -6.59
C ALA A 16 13.31 -12.67 -5.34
N ASP A 17 14.32 -11.82 -5.29
CA ASP A 17 15.26 -11.69 -4.17
C ASP A 17 14.87 -10.61 -3.16
N SER A 18 13.74 -9.94 -3.34
CA SER A 18 13.30 -8.88 -2.44
C SER A 18 12.85 -9.47 -1.09
N PRO A 19 13.29 -8.90 0.04
CA PRO A 19 12.81 -9.32 1.36
C PRO A 19 11.40 -8.83 1.66
N TYR A 20 10.87 -7.88 0.87
CA TYR A 20 9.56 -7.29 1.09
C TYR A 20 8.46 -8.15 0.48
N ALA A 21 7.40 -8.40 1.25
CA ALA A 21 6.21 -9.04 0.71
C ALA A 21 5.44 -8.06 -0.18
N LEU A 22 4.74 -8.60 -1.17
CA LEU A 22 3.93 -7.78 -2.09
C LEU A 22 2.85 -7.00 -1.34
N GLU A 23 2.26 -7.60 -0.31
CA GLU A 23 1.25 -6.95 0.53
C GLU A 23 1.78 -5.68 1.19
N TYR A 24 3.05 -5.69 1.64
CA TYR A 24 3.70 -4.50 2.21
C TYR A 24 3.87 -3.41 1.15
N ILE A 25 4.32 -3.77 -0.03
CA ILE A 25 4.52 -2.83 -1.15
C ILE A 25 3.18 -2.19 -1.54
N GLN A 26 2.11 -2.97 -1.61
CA GLN A 26 0.78 -2.46 -1.90
C GLN A 26 0.30 -1.48 -0.83
N ALA A 27 0.51 -1.82 0.44
CA ALA A 27 0.14 -0.95 1.56
C ALA A 27 0.90 0.38 1.51
N TRP A 28 2.19 0.33 1.20
CA TRP A 28 3.01 1.53 1.05
C TRP A 28 2.51 2.41 -0.09
N LEU A 29 2.21 1.83 -1.25
CA LEU A 29 1.69 2.58 -2.41
C LEU A 29 0.32 3.20 -2.14
N SER A 30 -0.49 2.60 -1.28
CA SER A 30 -1.83 3.08 -0.95
C SER A 30 -1.86 4.06 0.22
N ASN A 31 -0.71 4.30 0.87
CA ASN A 31 -0.66 5.19 2.03
C ASN A 31 -0.91 6.64 1.61
N PRO A 32 -1.68 7.44 2.40
CA PRO A 32 -1.95 8.84 2.07
C PRO A 32 -0.69 9.69 1.89
N ILE A 33 0.38 9.42 2.62
CA ILE A 33 1.65 10.15 2.45
C ILE A 33 2.25 9.84 1.08
N THR A 34 2.24 8.58 0.68
CA THR A 34 2.71 8.17 -0.65
C THR A 34 1.87 8.81 -1.75
N GLU A 35 0.55 8.87 -1.56
CA GLU A 35 -0.35 9.57 -2.49
C GLU A 35 -0.01 11.05 -2.61
N GLN A 36 0.31 11.73 -1.51
CA GLN A 36 0.73 13.13 -1.54
C GLN A 36 2.04 13.32 -2.31
N ILE A 37 2.99 12.42 -2.13
CA ILE A 37 4.25 12.43 -2.89
C ILE A 37 3.96 12.23 -4.38
N LEU A 38 3.07 11.32 -4.72
CA LEU A 38 2.65 11.10 -6.11
C LEU A 38 2.02 12.35 -6.72
N GLU A 39 1.20 13.08 -5.97
CA GLU A 39 0.62 14.33 -6.43
C GLU A 39 1.68 15.37 -6.74
N ILE A 40 2.69 15.50 -5.89
CA ILE A 40 3.80 16.45 -6.10
C ILE A 40 4.60 16.05 -7.35
N VAL A 41 4.98 14.79 -7.47
CA VAL A 41 5.76 14.29 -8.62
C VAL A 41 4.94 14.34 -9.89
N GLY A 42 3.66 13.96 -9.82
CA GLY A 42 2.77 13.90 -10.97
C GLY A 42 2.28 15.26 -11.47
N SER A 43 2.36 16.30 -10.64
CA SER A 43 1.91 17.66 -11.00
C SER A 43 2.75 18.29 -12.14
N ASP A 44 3.93 17.74 -12.38
CA ASP A 44 4.79 18.18 -13.49
C ASP A 44 4.28 17.71 -14.86
N PHE A 45 3.28 16.83 -14.90
CA PHE A 45 2.70 16.34 -16.14
C PHE A 45 1.60 17.27 -16.66
N GLU A 46 1.44 17.30 -17.99
CA GLU A 46 0.48 18.16 -18.66
C GLU A 46 -0.95 17.98 -18.14
N GLY A 47 -1.68 19.09 -18.03
CA GLY A 47 -3.07 19.10 -17.65
C GLY A 47 -3.33 18.89 -16.16
N GLY A 48 -2.29 18.86 -15.34
CA GLY A 48 -2.43 18.65 -13.90
C GLY A 48 -2.91 17.26 -13.50
N PHE A 49 -2.84 16.30 -14.41
CA PHE A 49 -3.20 14.91 -14.11
C PHE A 49 -2.14 14.23 -13.26
N ILE A 50 -2.61 13.45 -12.30
CA ILE A 50 -1.71 12.58 -11.53
C ILE A 50 -1.42 11.35 -12.38
N ALA A 51 -0.21 11.28 -12.95
CA ALA A 51 0.22 10.13 -13.73
C ALA A 51 0.84 9.09 -12.81
N ARG A 52 0.39 7.85 -12.91
CA ARG A 52 0.92 6.70 -12.14
C ARG A 52 1.63 5.71 -13.04
N GLY A 53 2.26 6.22 -14.11
CA GLY A 53 3.06 5.39 -15.00
C GLY A 53 4.42 5.05 -14.41
N THR A 54 5.17 4.21 -15.13
CA THR A 54 6.48 3.74 -14.71
C THR A 54 7.44 4.88 -14.36
N PHE A 55 7.40 5.97 -15.16
CA PHE A 55 8.26 7.12 -14.94
C PHE A 55 8.00 7.79 -13.58
N VAL A 56 6.71 7.98 -13.21
CA VAL A 56 6.33 8.60 -11.94
C VAL A 56 6.71 7.68 -10.78
N LEU A 57 6.40 6.39 -10.88
CA LEU A 57 6.71 5.42 -9.84
C LEU A 57 8.22 5.28 -9.59
N SER A 58 9.03 5.41 -10.64
CA SER A 58 10.49 5.33 -10.50
C SER A 58 11.08 6.49 -9.69
N LYS A 59 10.34 7.60 -9.55
CA LYS A 59 10.76 8.76 -8.76
C LYS A 59 10.31 8.71 -7.32
N LEU A 60 9.48 7.73 -6.94
CA LEU A 60 9.04 7.61 -5.55
C LEU A 60 10.19 7.17 -4.65
N PRO A 61 10.41 7.88 -3.55
CA PRO A 61 11.41 7.48 -2.56
C PRO A 61 10.86 6.31 -1.74
N PHE A 62 11.24 5.09 -2.11
CA PHE A 62 10.88 3.93 -1.30
C PHE A 62 11.66 3.97 0.01
N VAL A 63 10.95 3.95 1.13
CA VAL A 63 11.57 3.97 2.44
C VAL A 63 11.94 2.55 2.84
N GLU A 64 13.23 2.27 2.89
CA GLU A 64 13.74 0.95 3.22
C GLU A 64 13.62 0.66 4.72
N LEU A 65 13.35 -0.60 5.05
CA LEU A 65 13.37 -1.11 6.41
C LEU A 65 14.63 -1.95 6.62
N ASP A 66 15.20 -1.85 7.80
CA ASP A 66 16.29 -2.73 8.23
C ASP A 66 15.69 -3.96 8.90
N PHE A 67 15.68 -5.10 8.19
CA PHE A 67 15.15 -6.36 8.71
C PHE A 67 15.98 -6.97 9.83
N ASN A 68 17.19 -6.45 10.08
CA ASN A 68 17.99 -6.84 11.23
C ASN A 68 17.53 -6.11 12.51
N VAL A 69 16.78 -5.03 12.38
CA VAL A 69 16.18 -4.32 13.51
C VAL A 69 14.81 -4.94 13.79
N LYS A 70 14.65 -5.52 14.97
CA LYS A 70 13.45 -6.27 15.35
C LYS A 70 12.17 -5.44 15.19
N GLU A 71 12.20 -4.18 15.59
CA GLU A 71 11.03 -3.30 15.50
C GLU A 71 10.63 -3.00 14.06
N GLN A 72 11.60 -2.79 13.18
CA GLN A 72 11.33 -2.52 11.76
C GLN A 72 10.80 -3.77 11.05
N LYS A 73 11.38 -4.93 11.33
CA LYS A 73 10.86 -6.19 10.83
C LYS A 73 9.43 -6.44 11.30
N ALA A 74 9.12 -6.13 12.55
CA ALA A 74 7.79 -6.28 13.10
C ALA A 74 6.76 -5.39 12.38
N ILE A 75 7.13 -4.17 12.01
CA ILE A 75 6.26 -3.29 11.23
C ILE A 75 5.90 -3.95 9.89
N HIS A 76 6.89 -4.46 9.17
CA HIS A 76 6.66 -5.15 7.91
C HIS A 76 5.73 -6.36 8.10
N ASP A 77 6.03 -7.22 9.05
CA ASP A 77 5.29 -8.45 9.27
C ASP A 77 3.84 -8.18 9.71
N ASN A 78 3.64 -7.16 10.55
CA ASN A 78 2.30 -6.75 10.97
C ASN A 78 1.47 -6.19 9.82
N VAL A 79 2.07 -5.39 8.95
CA VAL A 79 1.39 -4.87 7.75
C VAL A 79 0.96 -6.03 6.86
N VAL A 80 1.83 -7.00 6.64
CA VAL A 80 1.52 -8.19 5.82
C VAL A 80 0.37 -8.98 6.42
N GLU A 81 0.40 -9.23 7.72
CA GLU A 81 -0.64 -9.98 8.41
C GLU A 81 -1.99 -9.28 8.35
N MET A 82 -2.03 -7.98 8.62
CA MET A 82 -3.26 -7.19 8.54
C MET A 82 -3.80 -7.13 7.10
N SER A 83 -2.93 -7.04 6.11
CA SER A 83 -3.35 -7.07 4.70
C SER A 83 -4.01 -8.39 4.33
N ARG A 84 -3.46 -9.50 4.81
CA ARG A 84 -4.05 -10.83 4.59
C ARG A 84 -5.41 -10.96 5.27
N GLU A 85 -5.57 -10.37 6.45
CA GLU A 85 -6.87 -10.33 7.12
C GLU A 85 -7.90 -9.54 6.33
N ILE A 86 -7.50 -8.42 5.74
CA ILE A 86 -8.39 -7.63 4.86
C ILE A 86 -8.84 -8.47 3.67
N TYR A 87 -7.96 -9.27 3.07
CA TYR A 87 -8.33 -10.14 1.96
C TYR A 87 -9.37 -11.18 2.38
N LYS A 88 -9.21 -11.76 3.58
CA LYS A 88 -10.21 -12.69 4.13
C LYS A 88 -11.57 -12.02 4.36
N ILE A 89 -11.55 -10.79 4.88
CA ILE A 89 -12.78 -10.02 5.08
C ILE A 89 -13.44 -9.72 3.74
N ASN A 90 -12.68 -9.34 2.73
CA ASN A 90 -13.22 -9.09 1.39
C ASN A 90 -13.89 -10.34 0.80
N ASP A 91 -13.30 -11.51 1.00
CA ASP A 91 -13.89 -12.78 0.57
C ASP A 91 -15.22 -13.05 1.29
N LEU A 92 -15.26 -12.80 2.59
CA LEU A 92 -16.50 -12.95 3.37
C LEU A 92 -17.58 -11.95 2.94
N LEU A 93 -17.19 -10.71 2.64
CA LEU A 93 -18.11 -9.70 2.14
C LEU A 93 -18.68 -10.06 0.77
N SER A 94 -17.88 -10.68 -0.10
CA SER A 94 -18.32 -11.10 -1.42
C SER A 94 -19.32 -12.24 -1.38
N SER A 95 -19.39 -13.00 -0.29
CA SER A 95 -20.40 -14.03 -0.07
C SER A 95 -21.77 -13.47 0.33
N ARG A 96 -21.91 -12.15 0.43
CA ARG A 96 -23.13 -11.43 0.79
C ARG A 96 -23.77 -11.94 2.08
N PRO A 97 -23.08 -11.80 3.23
CA PRO A 97 -23.66 -12.15 4.52
C PRO A 97 -24.82 -11.21 4.88
N ASP A 98 -25.51 -11.51 5.98
CA ASP A 98 -26.60 -10.65 6.46
C ASP A 98 -26.07 -9.24 6.80
N LYS A 99 -26.97 -8.27 6.87
CA LYS A 99 -26.63 -6.86 7.06
C LYS A 99 -25.80 -6.60 8.33
N ARG A 100 -26.14 -7.28 9.43
CA ARG A 100 -25.42 -7.14 10.70
C ARG A 100 -23.97 -7.59 10.56
N THR A 101 -23.75 -8.75 9.94
CA THR A 101 -22.42 -9.32 9.70
C THR A 101 -21.64 -8.44 8.72
N MET A 102 -22.28 -7.94 7.66
CA MET A 102 -21.64 -7.03 6.73
C MET A 102 -21.14 -5.76 7.44
N ASN A 103 -21.96 -5.15 8.29
CA ASN A 103 -21.57 -3.95 9.02
C ASN A 103 -20.39 -4.21 9.96
N LEU A 104 -20.38 -5.36 10.63
CA LEU A 104 -19.29 -5.75 11.51
C LEU A 104 -17.98 -5.95 10.73
N LEU A 105 -18.05 -6.67 9.61
CA LEU A 105 -16.88 -6.91 8.75
C LEU A 105 -16.34 -5.61 8.17
N GLN A 106 -17.21 -4.69 7.76
CA GLN A 106 -16.78 -3.38 7.25
C GLN A 106 -16.03 -2.58 8.32
N ARG A 107 -16.50 -2.59 9.55
CA ARG A 107 -15.83 -1.92 10.66
C ARG A 107 -14.46 -2.52 10.94
N GLN A 108 -14.36 -3.84 10.94
CA GLN A 108 -13.09 -4.53 11.12
C GLN A 108 -12.10 -4.16 10.01
N LYS A 109 -12.58 -4.14 8.76
CA LYS A 109 -11.76 -3.76 7.61
C LYS A 109 -11.24 -2.32 7.75
N GLU A 110 -12.11 -1.38 8.10
CA GLU A 110 -11.72 0.03 8.29
C GLU A 110 -10.67 0.18 9.38
N THR A 111 -10.81 -0.52 10.49
CA THR A 111 -9.82 -0.51 11.58
C THR A 111 -8.48 -1.03 11.11
N LEU A 112 -8.46 -2.14 10.38
CA LEU A 112 -7.22 -2.71 9.84
C LEU A 112 -6.54 -1.75 8.86
N ILE A 113 -7.31 -1.11 8.00
CA ILE A 113 -6.77 -0.11 7.06
C ILE A 113 -6.12 1.04 7.80
N LEU A 114 -6.76 1.58 8.83
CA LEU A 114 -6.21 2.67 9.65
C LEU A 114 -4.93 2.23 10.38
N ASP A 115 -4.91 1.02 10.92
CA ASP A 115 -3.73 0.49 11.61
C ASP A 115 -2.55 0.33 10.65
N ILE A 116 -2.80 -0.17 9.45
CA ILE A 116 -1.77 -0.27 8.41
C ILE A 116 -1.24 1.11 8.05
N GLN A 117 -2.12 2.09 7.85
CA GLN A 117 -1.72 3.45 7.53
C GLN A 117 -0.84 4.06 8.62
N GLN A 118 -1.16 3.81 9.88
CA GLN A 118 -0.36 4.29 11.00
C GLN A 118 1.03 3.65 11.02
N LEU A 119 1.12 2.36 10.76
CA LEU A 119 2.41 1.66 10.70
C LEU A 119 3.28 2.19 9.56
N ILE A 120 2.74 2.37 8.39
CA ILE A 120 3.48 2.93 7.25
C ILE A 120 3.91 4.38 7.55
N THR A 121 3.06 5.17 8.18
CA THR A 121 3.41 6.53 8.60
C THR A 121 4.61 6.52 9.57
N ARG A 122 4.67 5.55 10.48
CA ARG A 122 5.86 5.39 11.35
C ARG A 122 7.12 5.11 10.56
N VAL A 123 7.05 4.31 9.52
CA VAL A 123 8.20 4.05 8.63
C VAL A 123 8.70 5.35 8.03
N TYR A 124 7.83 6.21 7.54
CA TYR A 124 8.22 7.52 7.03
C TYR A 124 8.91 8.38 8.11
N ARG A 125 8.39 8.37 9.33
CA ARG A 125 8.96 9.13 10.44
C ARG A 125 10.34 8.63 10.88
N LEU A 126 10.60 7.33 10.75
CA LEU A 126 11.90 6.75 11.09
C LEU A 126 13.02 7.22 10.15
N ASN A 127 12.68 7.63 8.94
CA ASN A 127 13.64 7.93 7.87
C ASN A 127 13.63 9.40 7.43
N PHE A 128 12.72 10.20 7.99
CA PHE A 128 12.64 11.63 7.65
C PHE A 128 12.61 12.51 8.89
#